data_e53d3eecc5b4f31e2d505a6e5e0bbe6c
#
_entry.id   e53d3eecc5b4f31e2d505a6e5e0bbe6c
#
_cell.length_a   1.000
_cell.length_b   1.000
_cell.length_c   1.000
_cell.angle_alpha   90.00
_cell.angle_beta   90.00
_cell.angle_gamma   90.00
#
_symmetry.space_group_name_H-M   'P 1'
#
loop_
_entity.id
_entity.type
_entity.pdbx_description
1 polymer ?
#
loop_
_entity_poly.entity_id
_entity_poly.type
_entity_poly.pdbx_seq_one_letter_code
_entity_poly.pdbx_strand_id
1 'polypeptide(L)'
;MSINERAYRMGFAKRQPQSSGFSPLFLGVIMTVLLLARLKSGRHISSMPIHHLDRTVFTLSGEGVEDWLSGLITNDLSKNATFAALLTPQGKIIADFFIYKWFEGLLLDTPSKFAANLYKRLRMYRLRAPIEIEETDLTVHAVWDDGPAGGFDDPRHASLGRRIVSTRSFKTTGDYNAHRLSLGVPDSEWDFDSVQVFPADANMDLLNGVNFSKGCFVGQEVVSRMKRMTTVKKRMRGIIYEGDAAAGNRILSGERVIGDVLSVHDKMGMAMIRLDRLKAAETALTLNGSPVEIMNAVDGLDN
;
A
#
# COMPACT_ATOMS: atom_id res chain seq x y z
N MET A 1 -35.88 -3.78 -8.44
CA MET A 1 -34.79 -4.65 -7.98
C MET A 1 -33.52 -3.85 -8.08
N SER A 2 -32.92 -3.50 -6.95
CA SER A 2 -31.78 -2.58 -6.91
C SER A 2 -30.50 -3.29 -7.40
N ILE A 3 -29.63 -2.52 -8.03
CA ILE A 3 -28.35 -2.93 -8.64
C ILE A 3 -27.42 -3.68 -7.67
N ASN A 4 -27.67 -3.56 -6.37
CA ASN A 4 -26.86 -4.18 -5.29
C ASN A 4 -27.05 -5.68 -5.07
N GLU A 5 -28.14 -6.29 -5.54
CA GLU A 5 -28.40 -7.72 -5.29
C GLU A 5 -27.69 -8.67 -6.27
N ARG A 6 -27.23 -8.21 -7.42
CA ARG A 6 -26.52 -9.05 -8.40
C ARG A 6 -25.04 -9.27 -8.11
N ALA A 7 -24.38 -8.34 -7.44
CA ALA A 7 -22.95 -8.46 -7.08
C ALA A 7 -22.68 -9.54 -6.00
N TYR A 8 -23.72 -9.97 -5.28
CA TYR A 8 -23.61 -10.88 -4.12
C TYR A 8 -23.54 -12.36 -4.48
N ARG A 9 -23.78 -12.76 -5.75
CA ARG A 9 -23.98 -14.18 -6.12
C ARG A 9 -22.83 -14.86 -6.89
N MET A 10 -21.69 -14.22 -7.11
CA MET A 10 -20.60 -14.90 -7.84
C MET A 10 -19.40 -15.22 -6.92
N GLY A 11 -19.39 -16.43 -6.47
CA GLY A 11 -18.23 -17.32 -6.38
C GLY A 11 -17.36 -17.32 -5.13
N PHE A 12 -17.63 -18.21 -4.18
CA PHE A 12 -16.64 -18.66 -3.21
C PHE A 12 -16.49 -20.18 -3.18
N ALA A 13 -15.31 -20.63 -3.62
CA ALA A 13 -14.81 -21.97 -3.32
C ALA A 13 -13.75 -21.87 -2.21
N LYS A 14 -13.97 -22.61 -1.10
CA LYS A 14 -13.03 -22.74 0.03
C LYS A 14 -11.78 -23.50 -0.38
N ARG A 15 -10.59 -22.95 -0.12
CA ARG A 15 -9.31 -23.72 -0.05
C ARG A 15 -8.77 -23.67 1.37
N GLN A 16 -8.43 -24.83 1.91
CA GLN A 16 -7.74 -24.99 3.20
C GLN A 16 -6.23 -24.73 3.03
N PRO A 17 -5.53 -24.19 4.03
CA PRO A 17 -4.08 -23.99 3.99
C PRO A 17 -3.31 -25.26 4.38
N GLN A 18 -2.23 -25.55 3.66
CA GLN A 18 -1.24 -26.56 4.01
C GLN A 18 -0.17 -25.97 4.94
N SER A 19 0.22 -26.75 5.96
CA SER A 19 1.20 -26.42 6.99
C SER A 19 2.63 -26.53 6.48
N SER A 20 3.47 -25.52 6.73
CA SER A 20 4.94 -25.62 6.72
C SER A 20 5.51 -25.01 7.99
N GLY A 21 6.40 -25.77 8.66
CA GLY A 21 6.85 -25.55 10.02
C GLY A 21 7.85 -24.41 10.19
N PHE A 22 7.76 -23.76 11.33
CA PHE A 22 8.70 -22.76 11.83
C PHE A 22 9.24 -23.11 13.20
N SER A 23 10.50 -22.73 13.47
CA SER A 23 11.26 -22.97 14.70
C SER A 23 10.73 -22.18 15.91
N PRO A 24 10.72 -22.76 17.13
CA PRO A 24 9.98 -22.22 18.29
C PRO A 24 10.55 -20.98 18.97
N LEU A 25 11.79 -20.56 18.67
CA LEU A 25 12.47 -19.47 19.40
C LEU A 25 12.17 -18.05 18.87
N PHE A 26 11.68 -17.91 17.65
CA PHE A 26 11.32 -16.61 17.07
C PHE A 26 9.87 -16.20 17.34
N LEU A 27 9.02 -17.12 17.76
CA LEU A 27 7.62 -16.84 18.09
C LEU A 27 7.44 -16.04 19.39
N GLY A 28 8.42 -16.04 20.28
CA GLY A 28 8.29 -15.45 21.61
C GLY A 28 8.18 -13.92 21.64
N VAL A 29 8.95 -13.22 20.83
CA VAL A 29 9.02 -11.75 20.87
C VAL A 29 7.84 -11.11 20.11
N ILE A 30 7.50 -11.66 18.94
CA ILE A 30 6.35 -11.16 18.15
C ILE A 30 5.03 -11.43 18.89
N MET A 31 4.90 -12.59 19.55
CA MET A 31 3.73 -12.89 20.38
C MET A 31 3.63 -12.00 21.62
N THR A 32 4.74 -11.54 22.19
CA THR A 32 4.71 -10.68 23.38
C THR A 32 4.24 -9.27 23.05
N VAL A 33 4.67 -8.68 21.94
CA VAL A 33 4.20 -7.34 21.50
C VAL A 33 2.75 -7.38 21.03
N LEU A 34 2.34 -8.40 20.29
CA LEU A 34 0.94 -8.61 19.90
C LEU A 34 0.05 -8.99 21.11
N LEU A 35 0.59 -9.69 22.10
CA LEU A 35 -0.13 -10.04 23.32
C LEU A 35 -0.27 -8.83 24.26
N LEU A 36 0.73 -7.95 24.35
CA LEU A 36 0.66 -6.72 25.14
C LEU A 36 -0.27 -5.68 24.50
N ALA A 37 -0.34 -5.60 23.18
CA ALA A 37 -1.34 -4.80 22.48
C ALA A 37 -2.77 -5.37 22.68
N ARG A 38 -2.92 -6.71 22.74
CA ARG A 38 -4.19 -7.37 23.07
C ARG A 38 -4.60 -7.27 24.53
N LEU A 39 -3.66 -7.18 25.47
CA LEU A 39 -3.96 -7.12 26.92
C LEU A 39 -4.33 -5.71 27.42
N LYS A 40 -4.03 -4.66 26.66
CA LYS A 40 -4.48 -3.29 26.96
C LYS A 40 -5.85 -2.94 26.43
N SER A 41 -6.41 -3.70 25.50
CA SER A 41 -7.80 -3.57 25.10
C SER A 41 -8.65 -4.55 25.91
N GLY A 42 -9.31 -4.07 26.96
CA GLY A 42 -10.37 -4.80 27.62
C GLY A 42 -11.31 -5.37 26.57
N ARG A 43 -11.67 -6.66 26.69
CA ARG A 43 -12.59 -7.36 25.77
C ARG A 43 -13.91 -6.59 25.67
N HIS A 44 -13.96 -5.61 24.79
CA HIS A 44 -15.20 -5.15 24.22
C HIS A 44 -15.55 -6.11 23.07
N ILE A 45 -16.84 -6.45 22.98
CA ILE A 45 -17.49 -7.18 21.88
C ILE A 45 -16.81 -6.74 20.58
N SER A 46 -16.15 -7.67 19.90
CA SER A 46 -15.35 -7.46 18.70
C SER A 46 -16.15 -6.66 17.67
N SER A 47 -15.96 -5.35 17.64
CA SER A 47 -16.40 -4.55 16.51
C SER A 47 -15.46 -4.92 15.35
N MET A 48 -16.02 -5.51 14.30
CA MET A 48 -15.30 -5.86 13.07
C MET A 48 -14.49 -4.66 12.59
N PRO A 49 -13.15 -4.78 12.42
CA PRO A 49 -12.33 -3.63 12.09
C PRO A 49 -12.62 -3.13 10.67
N ILE A 50 -13.06 -1.89 10.60
CA ILE A 50 -13.32 -1.16 9.37
C ILE A 50 -12.88 0.29 9.53
N HIS A 51 -12.22 0.84 8.51
CA HIS A 51 -11.73 2.22 8.50
C HIS A 51 -12.11 2.90 7.19
N HIS A 52 -12.68 4.10 7.28
CA HIS A 52 -12.92 4.96 6.12
C HIS A 52 -11.60 5.60 5.68
N LEU A 53 -11.22 5.40 4.43
CA LEU A 53 -10.00 5.97 3.85
C LEU A 53 -10.31 7.28 3.13
N ASP A 54 -9.41 8.27 3.23
CA ASP A 54 -9.51 9.53 2.48
C ASP A 54 -9.09 9.31 1.02
N ARG A 55 -10.05 8.82 0.22
CA ARG A 55 -9.84 8.43 -1.17
C ARG A 55 -10.88 9.04 -2.09
N THR A 56 -10.45 9.39 -3.29
CA THR A 56 -11.32 9.77 -4.41
C THR A 56 -11.41 8.61 -5.39
N VAL A 57 -12.62 8.31 -5.83
CA VAL A 57 -12.90 7.24 -6.78
C VAL A 57 -13.37 7.82 -8.10
N PHE A 58 -12.74 7.40 -9.19
CA PHE A 58 -13.15 7.71 -10.56
C PHE A 58 -13.71 6.47 -11.24
N THR A 59 -14.76 6.64 -12.07
CA THR A 59 -15.11 5.68 -13.10
C THR A 59 -14.31 5.97 -14.37
N LEU A 60 -13.85 4.90 -15.03
CA LEU A 60 -13.23 4.95 -16.34
C LEU A 60 -14.01 4.00 -17.25
N SER A 61 -14.57 4.52 -18.35
CA SER A 61 -15.39 3.76 -19.29
C SER A 61 -15.05 4.14 -20.74
N GLY A 62 -15.54 3.34 -21.68
CA GLY A 62 -15.34 3.53 -23.11
C GLY A 62 -14.59 2.39 -23.78
N GLU A 63 -14.65 2.37 -25.12
CA GLU A 63 -14.04 1.31 -25.91
C GLU A 63 -12.51 1.31 -25.74
N GLY A 64 -11.94 0.14 -25.37
CA GLY A 64 -10.51 -0.04 -25.17
C GLY A 64 -9.93 0.58 -23.90
N VAL A 65 -10.78 0.90 -22.89
CA VAL A 65 -10.34 1.54 -21.63
C VAL A 65 -9.24 0.77 -20.89
N GLU A 66 -9.30 -0.57 -20.89
CA GLU A 66 -8.29 -1.41 -20.23
C GLU A 66 -6.93 -1.32 -20.94
N ASP A 67 -6.91 -1.42 -22.27
CA ASP A 67 -5.70 -1.34 -23.07
C ASP A 67 -5.07 0.05 -22.97
N TRP A 68 -5.90 1.08 -23.05
CA TRP A 68 -5.46 2.46 -22.89
C TRP A 68 -4.81 2.68 -21.51
N LEU A 69 -5.48 2.31 -20.44
CA LEU A 69 -4.95 2.48 -19.08
C LEU A 69 -3.71 1.64 -18.85
N SER A 70 -3.72 0.39 -19.33
CA SER A 70 -2.57 -0.51 -19.24
C SER A 70 -1.31 0.09 -19.88
N GLY A 71 -1.42 0.85 -20.98
CA GLY A 71 -0.29 1.55 -21.60
C GLY A 71 0.30 2.69 -20.76
N LEU A 72 -0.35 3.14 -19.71
CA LEU A 72 0.06 4.27 -18.88
C LEU A 72 0.67 3.88 -17.53
N ILE A 73 0.22 2.76 -16.95
CA ILE A 73 0.42 2.41 -15.54
C ILE A 73 1.43 1.29 -15.34
N THR A 74 1.95 1.16 -14.13
CA THR A 74 3.02 0.20 -13.79
C THR A 74 2.60 -1.27 -13.78
N ASN A 75 1.30 -1.58 -13.79
CA ASN A 75 0.80 -2.95 -13.67
C ASN A 75 -0.20 -3.29 -14.78
N ASP A 76 -0.54 -4.57 -14.93
CA ASP A 76 -1.59 -5.03 -15.83
C ASP A 76 -2.96 -5.09 -15.13
N LEU A 77 -4.01 -5.25 -15.93
CA LEU A 77 -5.40 -5.29 -15.48
C LEU A 77 -6.01 -6.71 -15.57
N SER A 78 -5.19 -7.75 -15.45
CA SER A 78 -5.63 -9.14 -15.54
C SER A 78 -6.45 -9.62 -14.33
N LYS A 79 -6.34 -8.92 -13.19
CA LYS A 79 -7.02 -9.26 -11.93
C LYS A 79 -8.24 -8.38 -11.69
N ASN A 80 -9.15 -8.84 -10.80
CA ASN A 80 -10.33 -8.08 -10.39
C ASN A 80 -9.98 -6.82 -9.58
N ALA A 81 -8.84 -6.84 -8.87
CA ALA A 81 -8.26 -5.70 -8.17
C ALA A 81 -6.76 -5.64 -8.48
N THR A 82 -6.26 -4.46 -8.83
CA THR A 82 -4.86 -4.22 -9.18
C THR A 82 -4.35 -2.99 -8.45
N PHE A 83 -3.16 -3.09 -7.84
CA PHE A 83 -2.41 -1.94 -7.33
C PHE A 83 -1.42 -1.48 -8.40
N ALA A 84 -1.37 -0.18 -8.68
CA ALA A 84 -0.51 0.39 -9.71
C ALA A 84 -0.17 1.85 -9.42
N ALA A 85 0.71 2.43 -10.24
CA ALA A 85 1.01 3.85 -10.23
C ALA A 85 1.10 4.43 -11.65
N LEU A 86 0.81 5.71 -11.75
CA LEU A 86 1.20 6.56 -12.88
C LEU A 86 2.53 7.24 -12.54
N LEU A 87 3.48 7.16 -13.46
CA LEU A 87 4.83 7.67 -13.26
C LEU A 87 5.13 8.90 -14.13
N THR A 88 6.13 9.66 -13.72
CA THR A 88 6.81 10.61 -14.61
C THR A 88 7.68 9.83 -15.62
N PRO A 89 8.08 10.45 -16.75
CA PRO A 89 9.07 9.85 -17.66
C PRO A 89 10.38 9.46 -16.95
N GLN A 90 10.74 10.15 -15.85
CA GLN A 90 11.91 9.85 -15.02
C GLN A 90 11.67 8.73 -14.01
N GLY A 91 10.49 8.08 -14.04
CA GLY A 91 10.14 6.92 -13.23
C GLY A 91 9.69 7.21 -11.80
N LYS A 92 9.43 8.47 -11.43
CA LYS A 92 8.90 8.82 -10.11
C LYS A 92 7.39 8.72 -10.05
N ILE A 93 6.84 8.31 -8.91
CA ILE A 93 5.40 8.16 -8.69
C ILE A 93 4.73 9.54 -8.73
N ILE A 94 3.77 9.73 -9.64
CA ILE A 94 2.86 10.89 -9.67
C ILE A 94 1.72 10.64 -8.70
N ALA A 95 1.10 9.47 -8.81
CA ALA A 95 0.06 8.95 -7.93
C ALA A 95 0.07 7.42 -8.01
N ASP A 96 -0.21 6.77 -6.90
CA ASP A 96 -0.55 5.36 -6.84
C ASP A 96 -2.07 5.21 -6.60
N PHE A 97 -2.58 4.08 -6.99
CA PHE A 97 -4.01 3.84 -6.97
C PHE A 97 -4.33 2.35 -7.05
N PHE A 98 -5.59 2.04 -6.72
CA PHE A 98 -6.18 0.73 -6.95
C PHE A 98 -7.15 0.82 -8.12
N ILE A 99 -7.23 -0.24 -8.91
CA ILE A 99 -8.12 -0.36 -10.04
C ILE A 99 -8.95 -1.61 -9.81
N TYR A 100 -10.27 -1.47 -9.98
CA TYR A 100 -11.21 -2.58 -9.82
C TYR A 100 -11.98 -2.78 -11.12
N LYS A 101 -12.15 -4.03 -11.52
CA LYS A 101 -13.07 -4.40 -12.60
C LYS A 101 -14.50 -4.09 -12.17
N TRP A 102 -15.22 -3.29 -12.95
CA TRP A 102 -16.52 -2.79 -12.59
C TRP A 102 -17.44 -2.71 -13.79
N PHE A 103 -18.49 -3.57 -13.84
CA PHE A 103 -19.43 -3.62 -14.97
C PHE A 103 -18.74 -3.52 -16.35
N GLU A 104 -19.05 -2.47 -17.13
CA GLU A 104 -18.49 -2.22 -18.46
C GLU A 104 -17.25 -1.29 -18.43
N GLY A 105 -16.58 -1.16 -17.29
CA GLY A 105 -15.44 -0.26 -17.13
C GLY A 105 -14.59 -0.61 -15.92
N LEU A 106 -13.95 0.43 -15.37
CA LEU A 106 -13.05 0.32 -14.24
C LEU A 106 -13.42 1.36 -13.18
N LEU A 107 -13.20 1.02 -11.89
CA LEU A 107 -13.06 2.01 -10.83
C LEU A 107 -11.58 2.24 -10.56
N LEU A 108 -11.19 3.50 -10.37
CA LEU A 108 -9.85 3.89 -9.98
C LEU A 108 -9.94 4.68 -8.66
N ASP A 109 -9.29 4.17 -7.62
CA ASP A 109 -9.30 4.67 -6.25
C ASP A 109 -7.89 5.17 -5.89
N THR A 110 -7.73 6.47 -5.62
CA THR A 110 -6.46 7.12 -5.28
C THR A 110 -6.60 7.97 -4.01
N PRO A 111 -5.51 8.23 -3.22
CA PRO A 111 -5.58 9.21 -2.14
C PRO A 111 -6.10 10.56 -2.63
N SER A 112 -7.04 11.18 -1.88
CA SER A 112 -7.69 12.43 -2.30
C SER A 112 -6.70 13.53 -2.59
N LYS A 113 -5.56 13.57 -1.89
CA LYS A 113 -4.48 14.53 -2.15
C LYS A 113 -3.85 14.42 -3.54
N PHE A 114 -3.97 13.29 -4.23
CA PHE A 114 -3.44 13.09 -5.59
C PHE A 114 -4.52 13.20 -6.67
N ALA A 115 -5.80 13.17 -6.31
CA ALA A 115 -6.92 13.03 -7.23
C ALA A 115 -6.90 14.09 -8.35
N ALA A 116 -6.79 15.37 -8.01
CA ALA A 116 -6.81 16.46 -8.99
C ALA A 116 -5.62 16.35 -10.00
N ASN A 117 -4.40 16.02 -9.51
CA ASN A 117 -3.24 15.88 -10.39
C ASN A 117 -3.38 14.63 -11.28
N LEU A 118 -3.83 13.51 -10.72
CA LEU A 118 -4.07 12.27 -11.46
C LEU A 118 -5.13 12.48 -12.56
N TYR A 119 -6.28 13.06 -12.21
CA TYR A 119 -7.35 13.36 -13.16
C TYR A 119 -6.86 14.23 -14.34
N LYS A 120 -6.12 15.30 -14.03
CA LYS A 120 -5.52 16.17 -15.06
C LYS A 120 -4.60 15.39 -15.99
N ARG A 121 -3.76 14.49 -15.44
CA ARG A 121 -2.82 13.68 -16.23
C ARG A 121 -3.54 12.65 -17.09
N LEU A 122 -4.51 11.94 -16.53
CA LEU A 122 -5.29 10.95 -17.29
C LEU A 122 -6.05 11.63 -18.45
N ARG A 123 -6.66 12.78 -18.22
CA ARG A 123 -7.30 13.57 -19.29
C ARG A 123 -6.31 14.00 -20.37
N MET A 124 -5.11 14.37 -20.02
CA MET A 124 -4.06 14.72 -20.98
C MET A 124 -3.64 13.51 -21.82
N TYR A 125 -3.46 12.33 -21.21
CA TYR A 125 -3.08 11.09 -21.89
C TYR A 125 -4.24 10.50 -22.72
N ARG A 126 -5.49 10.85 -22.43
CA ARG A 126 -6.64 10.39 -23.18
C ARG A 126 -6.59 10.82 -24.64
N LEU A 127 -6.09 12.02 -24.93
CA LEU A 127 -6.02 12.61 -26.29
C LEU A 127 -7.37 12.47 -27.02
N ARG A 128 -7.43 11.59 -28.05
CA ARG A 128 -8.63 11.30 -28.88
C ARG A 128 -9.28 9.95 -28.54
N ALA A 129 -8.78 9.23 -27.53
CA ALA A 129 -9.37 7.96 -27.14
C ALA A 129 -10.82 8.18 -26.63
N PRO A 130 -11.78 7.30 -26.99
CA PRO A 130 -13.17 7.42 -26.57
C PRO A 130 -13.36 6.97 -25.12
N ILE A 131 -12.56 7.52 -24.20
CA ILE A 131 -12.56 7.18 -22.79
C ILE A 131 -13.21 8.29 -21.99
N GLU A 132 -14.15 7.96 -21.14
CA GLU A 132 -14.76 8.85 -20.17
C GLU A 132 -14.15 8.63 -18.79
N ILE A 133 -13.91 9.72 -18.06
CA ILE A 133 -13.32 9.71 -16.71
C ILE A 133 -14.17 10.63 -15.86
N GLU A 134 -14.88 10.08 -14.89
CA GLU A 134 -15.81 10.81 -14.03
C GLU A 134 -15.49 10.54 -12.55
N GLU A 135 -15.51 11.57 -11.74
CA GLU A 135 -15.44 11.46 -10.29
C GLU A 135 -16.79 10.99 -9.75
N THR A 136 -16.76 10.13 -8.74
CA THR A 136 -17.94 9.51 -8.16
C THR A 136 -18.14 9.94 -6.69
N ASP A 137 -19.30 9.63 -6.12
CA ASP A 137 -19.63 9.73 -4.69
C ASP A 137 -19.29 8.44 -3.90
N LEU A 138 -18.58 7.50 -4.52
CA LEU A 138 -18.18 6.26 -3.88
C LEU A 138 -17.13 6.53 -2.79
N THR A 139 -17.28 5.85 -1.67
CA THR A 139 -16.33 5.86 -0.55
C THR A 139 -15.55 4.56 -0.48
N VAL A 140 -14.34 4.61 0.06
CA VAL A 140 -13.46 3.45 0.21
C VAL A 140 -13.25 3.15 1.70
N HIS A 141 -13.42 1.89 2.07
CA HIS A 141 -13.18 1.42 3.42
C HIS A 141 -12.18 0.25 3.38
N ALA A 142 -11.19 0.30 4.25
CA ALA A 142 -10.33 -0.85 4.55
C ALA A 142 -11.01 -1.72 5.60
N VAL A 143 -10.93 -3.04 5.40
CA VAL A 143 -11.53 -4.06 6.29
C VAL A 143 -10.54 -5.19 6.43
N TRP A 144 -10.24 -5.59 7.66
CA TRP A 144 -9.31 -6.68 7.92
C TRP A 144 -9.84 -7.62 9.01
N ASP A 145 -9.13 -8.73 9.26
CA ASP A 145 -9.55 -9.78 10.19
C ASP A 145 -11.01 -10.23 9.93
N ASP A 146 -11.85 -10.22 10.97
CA ASP A 146 -13.26 -10.61 10.93
C ASP A 146 -14.20 -9.49 10.45
N GLY A 147 -13.69 -8.49 9.71
CA GLY A 147 -14.47 -7.37 9.21
C GLY A 147 -15.60 -7.76 8.26
N PRO A 148 -16.50 -6.82 7.89
CA PRO A 148 -17.66 -7.07 7.03
C PRO A 148 -17.30 -7.82 5.75
N ALA A 149 -18.16 -8.75 5.32
CA ALA A 149 -17.96 -9.49 4.08
C ALA A 149 -18.12 -8.59 2.84
N GLY A 150 -17.47 -8.97 1.73
CA GLY A 150 -17.54 -8.28 0.44
C GLY A 150 -16.32 -7.41 0.16
N GLY A 151 -16.38 -6.68 -0.96
CA GLY A 151 -15.26 -5.87 -1.45
C GLY A 151 -14.22 -6.69 -2.23
N PHE A 152 -13.07 -6.10 -2.45
CA PHE A 152 -11.93 -6.67 -3.17
C PHE A 152 -10.79 -6.95 -2.20
N ASP A 153 -10.13 -8.07 -2.33
CA ASP A 153 -8.89 -8.35 -1.58
C ASP A 153 -7.85 -7.26 -1.89
N ASP A 154 -7.14 -6.77 -0.86
CA ASP A 154 -6.06 -5.80 -1.08
C ASP A 154 -4.93 -6.48 -1.88
N PRO A 155 -4.66 -6.04 -3.11
CA PRO A 155 -3.72 -6.73 -4.00
C PRO A 155 -2.26 -6.61 -3.53
N ARG A 156 -1.96 -5.71 -2.59
CA ARG A 156 -0.61 -5.52 -2.06
C ARG A 156 -0.18 -6.67 -1.17
N HIS A 157 -1.03 -7.06 -0.23
CA HIS A 157 -0.72 -8.13 0.72
C HIS A 157 -2.01 -8.67 1.38
N ALA A 158 -2.11 -10.00 1.52
CA ALA A 158 -3.31 -10.66 2.07
C ALA A 158 -3.67 -10.19 3.49
N SER A 159 -2.67 -9.92 4.34
CA SER A 159 -2.90 -9.45 5.72
C SER A 159 -3.47 -8.03 5.81
N LEU A 160 -3.44 -7.24 4.73
CA LEU A 160 -4.12 -5.95 4.68
C LEU A 160 -5.65 -6.11 4.61
N GLY A 161 -6.12 -7.31 4.32
CA GLY A 161 -7.53 -7.62 4.23
C GLY A 161 -8.16 -7.18 2.91
N ARG A 162 -9.25 -6.43 2.97
CA ARG A 162 -10.08 -6.09 1.80
C ARG A 162 -10.40 -4.60 1.74
N ARG A 163 -10.77 -4.16 0.55
CA ARG A 163 -11.22 -2.79 0.27
C ARG A 163 -12.68 -2.85 -0.19
N ILE A 164 -13.56 -2.14 0.50
CA ILE A 164 -14.98 -2.00 0.13
C ILE A 164 -15.15 -0.65 -0.55
N VAL A 165 -15.57 -0.65 -1.82
CA VAL A 165 -15.91 0.55 -2.59
C VAL A 165 -17.43 0.60 -2.72
N SER A 166 -18.08 1.63 -2.18
CA SER A 166 -19.54 1.66 -2.04
C SER A 166 -20.06 3.08 -1.81
N THR A 167 -21.32 3.33 -2.18
CA THR A 167 -22.06 4.51 -1.72
C THR A 167 -22.48 4.41 -0.25
N ARG A 168 -22.39 3.20 0.35
CA ARG A 168 -22.75 2.98 1.75
C ARG A 168 -21.61 3.44 2.65
N SER A 169 -21.88 4.35 3.56
CA SER A 169 -20.96 4.74 4.62
C SER A 169 -21.01 3.71 5.77
N PHE A 170 -19.83 3.40 6.31
CA PHE A 170 -19.66 2.55 7.48
C PHE A 170 -18.99 3.36 8.59
N LYS A 171 -19.40 3.11 9.83
CA LYS A 171 -18.74 3.70 10.99
C LYS A 171 -17.34 3.10 11.15
N THR A 172 -16.31 3.93 11.22
CA THR A 172 -14.95 3.49 11.54
C THR A 172 -14.89 2.88 12.94
N THR A 173 -14.36 1.67 13.05
CA THR A 173 -14.19 0.90 14.28
C THR A 173 -12.77 0.38 14.48
N GLY A 174 -11.89 0.53 13.48
CA GLY A 174 -10.49 0.13 13.50
C GLY A 174 -9.59 1.29 13.11
N ASP A 175 -8.29 1.12 13.31
CA ASP A 175 -7.24 2.05 12.88
C ASP A 175 -6.40 1.41 11.78
N TYR A 176 -6.68 1.78 10.54
CA TYR A 176 -5.97 1.23 9.37
C TYR A 176 -4.51 1.68 9.32
N ASN A 177 -4.20 2.90 9.79
CA ASN A 177 -2.81 3.36 9.80
C ASN A 177 -1.96 2.54 10.77
N ALA A 178 -2.46 2.25 11.97
CA ALA A 178 -1.81 1.32 12.89
C ALA A 178 -1.69 -0.09 12.29
N HIS A 179 -2.76 -0.59 11.64
CA HIS A 179 -2.76 -1.92 11.02
C HIS A 179 -1.70 -2.05 9.92
N ARG A 180 -1.66 -1.14 8.93
CA ARG A 180 -0.66 -1.18 7.85
C ARG A 180 0.78 -1.02 8.35
N LEU A 181 0.99 -0.18 9.37
CA LEU A 181 2.32 0.02 9.99
C LEU A 181 2.79 -1.24 10.71
N SER A 182 1.89 -1.96 11.40
CA SER A 182 2.22 -3.25 12.03
C SER A 182 2.65 -4.32 11.03
N LEU A 183 2.27 -4.16 9.76
CA LEU A 183 2.68 -5.01 8.64
C LEU A 183 3.89 -4.45 7.87
N GLY A 184 4.38 -3.26 8.22
CA GLY A 184 5.47 -2.59 7.51
C GLY A 184 5.12 -2.16 6.08
N VAL A 185 3.83 -1.96 5.77
CA VAL A 185 3.36 -1.61 4.42
C VAL A 185 3.30 -0.09 4.24
N PRO A 186 4.06 0.48 3.27
CA PRO A 186 3.96 1.90 2.92
C PRO A 186 2.59 2.24 2.33
N ASP A 187 2.14 3.48 2.59
CA ASP A 187 0.96 4.03 1.94
C ASP A 187 1.16 5.51 1.64
N SER A 188 0.87 5.90 0.41
CA SER A 188 1.10 7.25 -0.09
C SER A 188 0.23 8.30 0.57
N GLU A 189 -0.83 7.91 1.26
CA GLU A 189 -1.65 8.84 2.03
C GLU A 189 -0.82 9.51 3.15
N TRP A 190 0.10 8.77 3.78
CA TRP A 190 0.87 9.24 4.95
C TRP A 190 2.38 9.39 4.71
N ASP A 191 2.99 8.57 3.82
CA ASP A 191 4.43 8.37 3.83
C ASP A 191 5.19 9.17 2.78
N PHE A 192 4.53 9.62 1.70
CA PHE A 192 5.19 10.40 0.66
C PHE A 192 4.22 11.21 -0.19
N ASP A 193 4.77 12.20 -0.92
CA ASP A 193 4.03 13.02 -1.85
C ASP A 193 4.40 12.74 -3.31
N SER A 194 3.63 13.35 -4.23
CA SER A 194 3.81 13.22 -5.67
C SER A 194 5.24 13.58 -6.10
N VAL A 195 5.80 12.77 -7.00
CA VAL A 195 7.13 12.98 -7.63
C VAL A 195 8.32 12.92 -6.66
N GLN A 196 8.14 12.39 -5.44
CA GLN A 196 9.23 12.28 -4.47
C GLN A 196 10.02 10.97 -4.62
N VAL A 197 9.34 9.84 -4.81
CA VAL A 197 9.91 8.49 -4.70
C VAL A 197 9.77 7.68 -5.98
N PHE A 198 10.59 6.66 -6.12
CA PHE A 198 10.47 5.63 -7.15
C PHE A 198 9.60 4.46 -6.64
N PRO A 199 8.99 3.66 -7.52
CA PRO A 199 8.24 2.48 -7.12
C PRO A 199 9.00 1.54 -6.17
N ALA A 200 10.29 1.30 -6.43
CA ALA A 200 11.13 0.46 -5.57
C ALA A 200 11.36 1.07 -4.18
N ASP A 201 11.44 2.40 -4.06
CA ASP A 201 11.56 3.07 -2.76
C ASP A 201 10.34 2.78 -1.87
N ALA A 202 9.13 2.77 -2.48
CA ALA A 202 7.85 2.48 -1.83
C ALA A 202 7.46 0.99 -1.85
N ASN A 203 8.41 0.10 -2.11
CA ASN A 203 8.22 -1.36 -2.16
C ASN A 203 7.16 -1.84 -3.17
N MET A 204 6.77 -1.04 -4.18
CA MET A 204 5.73 -1.44 -5.13
C MET A 204 6.11 -2.68 -5.96
N ASP A 205 7.41 -2.92 -6.17
CA ASP A 205 7.95 -4.11 -6.83
C ASP A 205 7.76 -5.40 -6.00
N LEU A 206 7.58 -5.27 -4.70
CA LEU A 206 7.36 -6.34 -3.73
C LEU A 206 5.88 -6.46 -3.35
N LEU A 207 5.16 -5.35 -3.40
CA LEU A 207 3.74 -5.23 -3.05
C LEU A 207 2.81 -5.37 -4.27
N ASN A 208 3.22 -6.13 -5.27
CA ASN A 208 2.44 -6.37 -6.50
C ASN A 208 2.00 -5.09 -7.25
N GLY A 209 2.73 -3.98 -7.09
CA GLY A 209 2.41 -2.70 -7.72
C GLY A 209 3.09 -2.47 -9.08
N VAL A 210 4.01 -3.36 -9.49
CA VAL A 210 4.74 -3.29 -10.76
C VAL A 210 4.78 -4.66 -11.44
N ASN A 211 4.28 -4.75 -12.67
CA ASN A 211 4.48 -5.92 -13.50
C ASN A 211 5.63 -5.69 -14.49
N PHE A 212 6.75 -6.38 -14.28
CA PHE A 212 7.92 -6.27 -15.14
C PHE A 212 7.83 -7.07 -16.44
N SER A 213 6.83 -7.92 -16.57
CA SER A 213 6.59 -8.77 -17.75
C SER A 213 5.54 -8.19 -18.71
N LYS A 214 4.84 -7.11 -18.30
CA LYS A 214 3.86 -6.44 -19.15
C LYS A 214 4.54 -5.60 -20.25
N GLY A 215 3.74 -5.12 -21.22
CA GLY A 215 4.15 -4.19 -22.26
C GLY A 215 4.61 -2.81 -21.73
N CYS A 216 4.89 -1.90 -22.63
CA CYS A 216 5.42 -0.57 -22.29
C CYS A 216 4.45 0.27 -21.46
N PHE A 217 5.00 1.08 -20.57
CA PHE A 217 4.28 2.11 -19.80
C PHE A 217 5.17 3.32 -19.54
N VAL A 218 4.56 4.43 -19.13
CA VAL A 218 5.31 5.68 -18.87
C VAL A 218 6.32 5.47 -17.72
N GLY A 219 7.60 5.79 -17.95
CA GLY A 219 8.68 5.65 -16.96
C GLY A 219 9.25 4.25 -16.80
N GLN A 220 8.81 3.27 -17.60
CA GLN A 220 9.26 1.86 -17.53
C GLN A 220 10.78 1.70 -17.68
N GLU A 221 11.42 2.46 -18.54
CA GLU A 221 12.87 2.33 -18.76
C GLU A 221 13.66 2.47 -17.46
N VAL A 222 13.35 3.52 -16.68
CA VAL A 222 14.01 3.78 -15.40
C VAL A 222 13.70 2.67 -14.38
N VAL A 223 12.43 2.27 -14.27
CA VAL A 223 11.98 1.23 -13.33
C VAL A 223 12.63 -0.12 -13.65
N SER A 224 12.64 -0.52 -14.92
CA SER A 224 13.26 -1.77 -15.38
C SER A 224 14.79 -1.76 -15.22
N ARG A 225 15.43 -0.61 -15.44
CA ARG A 225 16.86 -0.42 -15.21
C ARG A 225 17.19 -0.54 -13.72
N MET A 226 16.42 0.07 -12.83
CA MET A 226 16.62 -0.04 -11.38
C MET A 226 16.55 -1.50 -10.94
N LYS A 227 15.60 -2.30 -11.45
CA LYS A 227 15.49 -3.73 -11.12
C LYS A 227 16.69 -4.54 -11.62
N ARG A 228 17.19 -4.29 -12.84
CA ARG A 228 18.20 -5.13 -13.49
C ARG A 228 19.64 -4.78 -13.15
N MET A 229 19.94 -3.50 -12.99
CA MET A 229 21.33 -3.00 -12.95
C MET A 229 21.75 -2.44 -11.59
N THR A 230 20.83 -2.26 -10.67
CA THR A 230 21.12 -1.55 -9.41
C THR A 230 20.57 -2.32 -8.24
N THR A 231 21.42 -2.65 -7.27
CA THR A 231 20.94 -3.01 -5.94
C THR A 231 20.13 -1.83 -5.40
N VAL A 232 18.89 -2.06 -5.03
CA VAL A 232 18.05 -1.01 -4.41
C VAL A 232 18.73 -0.54 -3.14
N LYS A 233 19.16 0.74 -3.14
CA LYS A 233 19.96 1.31 -2.03
C LYS A 233 19.13 1.79 -0.86
N LYS A 234 17.84 2.09 -1.09
CA LYS A 234 16.92 2.57 -0.06
C LYS A 234 15.53 2.01 -0.28
N ARG A 235 14.82 1.77 0.80
CA ARG A 235 13.42 1.32 0.83
C ARG A 235 12.70 1.89 2.03
N MET A 236 11.41 2.04 1.91
CA MET A 236 10.54 2.27 3.06
C MET A 236 10.48 1.02 3.92
N ARG A 237 10.62 1.19 5.23
CA ARG A 237 10.54 0.14 6.25
C ARG A 237 9.71 0.62 7.42
N GLY A 238 8.89 -0.26 7.97
CA GLY A 238 8.26 -0.03 9.26
C GLY A 238 9.32 0.10 10.36
N ILE A 239 9.05 0.93 11.32
CA ILE A 239 9.88 1.11 12.51
C ILE A 239 9.03 1.03 13.78
N ILE A 240 9.65 0.52 14.84
CA ILE A 240 9.13 0.58 16.21
C ILE A 240 10.15 1.38 17.02
N TYR A 241 9.71 2.36 17.78
CA TYR A 241 10.61 3.26 18.50
C TYR A 241 10.13 3.55 19.92
N GLU A 242 11.10 3.88 20.77
CA GLU A 242 10.88 4.44 22.10
C GLU A 242 11.03 5.98 22.07
N GLY A 243 10.57 6.65 23.13
CA GLY A 243 10.64 8.12 23.20
C GLY A 243 9.73 8.83 22.21
N ASP A 244 10.13 10.04 21.79
CA ASP A 244 9.38 10.89 20.87
C ASP A 244 9.96 10.81 19.45
N ALA A 245 9.07 10.81 18.46
CA ALA A 245 9.43 10.82 17.04
C ALA A 245 8.49 11.69 16.22
N ALA A 246 9.02 12.24 15.14
CA ALA A 246 8.26 13.01 14.15
C ALA A 246 8.80 12.74 12.75
N ALA A 247 7.98 13.00 11.73
CA ALA A 247 8.43 13.01 10.35
C ALA A 247 9.65 13.95 10.17
N GLY A 248 10.64 13.50 9.40
CA GLY A 248 11.90 14.21 9.19
C GLY A 248 12.99 13.93 10.25
N ASN A 249 12.68 13.25 11.36
CA ASN A 249 13.72 12.83 12.31
C ASN A 249 14.63 11.77 11.67
N ARG A 250 15.91 11.76 12.07
CA ARG A 250 16.93 10.86 11.54
C ARG A 250 17.11 9.63 12.41
N ILE A 251 17.20 8.48 11.78
CA ILE A 251 17.62 7.23 12.40
C ILE A 251 19.13 7.13 12.27
N LEU A 252 19.82 6.91 13.38
CA LEU A 252 21.30 6.92 13.45
C LEU A 252 21.82 5.55 13.91
N SER A 253 23.02 5.19 13.45
CA SER A 253 23.92 4.20 14.06
C SER A 253 25.23 4.93 14.42
N GLY A 254 25.44 5.23 15.70
CA GLY A 254 26.42 6.22 16.12
C GLY A 254 26.13 7.59 15.48
N GLU A 255 27.09 8.14 14.75
CA GLU A 255 26.91 9.41 14.01
C GLU A 255 26.39 9.22 12.58
N ARG A 256 26.29 7.97 12.12
CA ARG A 256 25.92 7.67 10.75
C ARG A 256 24.41 7.66 10.55
N VAL A 257 23.93 8.46 9.59
CA VAL A 257 22.50 8.47 9.20
C VAL A 257 22.16 7.18 8.44
N ILE A 258 21.23 6.41 8.99
CA ILE A 258 20.68 5.17 8.40
C ILE A 258 19.41 5.44 7.60
N GLY A 259 18.59 6.38 8.05
CA GLY A 259 17.34 6.71 7.36
C GLY A 259 16.67 7.93 7.95
N ASP A 260 15.55 8.29 7.32
CA ASP A 260 14.69 9.42 7.71
C ASP A 260 13.27 8.92 7.96
N VAL A 261 12.67 9.34 9.07
CA VAL A 261 11.28 9.04 9.42
C VAL A 261 10.33 9.78 8.45
N LEU A 262 9.37 9.08 7.89
CA LEU A 262 8.39 9.61 6.94
C LEU A 262 7.06 9.91 7.63
N SER A 263 6.56 8.97 8.41
CA SER A 263 5.33 9.10 9.18
C SER A 263 5.46 8.38 10.52
N VAL A 264 4.66 8.81 11.50
CA VAL A 264 4.59 8.21 12.83
C VAL A 264 3.15 8.04 13.27
N HIS A 265 2.91 6.97 14.03
CA HIS A 265 1.62 6.68 14.63
C HIS A 265 1.82 5.83 15.88
N ASP A 266 1.48 6.37 17.06
CA ASP A 266 1.82 5.78 18.36
C ASP A 266 3.34 5.54 18.48
N LYS A 267 3.76 4.30 18.72
CA LYS A 267 5.18 3.89 18.78
C LYS A 267 5.65 3.16 17.51
N MET A 268 4.89 3.26 16.43
CA MET A 268 5.24 2.75 15.10
C MET A 268 5.39 3.90 14.11
N GLY A 269 6.09 3.65 13.02
CA GLY A 269 6.22 4.60 11.92
C GLY A 269 6.70 3.95 10.65
N MET A 270 6.78 4.76 9.61
CA MET A 270 7.43 4.42 8.34
C MET A 270 8.68 5.27 8.18
N ALA A 271 9.77 4.68 7.72
CA ALA A 271 11.01 5.39 7.47
C ALA A 271 11.64 5.00 6.13
N MET A 272 12.31 5.95 5.47
CA MET A 272 13.15 5.69 4.31
C MET A 272 14.53 5.21 4.77
N ILE A 273 14.81 3.92 4.63
CA ILE A 273 16.03 3.28 5.13
C ILE A 273 17.05 3.10 4.02
N ARG A 274 18.29 3.51 4.26
CA ARG A 274 19.45 3.24 3.42
C ARG A 274 19.97 1.83 3.69
N LEU A 275 19.58 0.87 2.86
CA LEU A 275 19.91 -0.56 3.03
C LEU A 275 21.42 -0.81 3.03
N ASP A 276 22.17 -0.07 2.21
CA ASP A 276 23.61 -0.12 2.17
C ASP A 276 24.26 0.31 3.49
N ARG A 277 23.71 1.33 4.14
CA ARG A 277 24.18 1.83 5.43
C ARG A 277 23.72 0.96 6.59
N LEU A 278 22.49 0.44 6.53
CA LEU A 278 21.96 -0.47 7.53
C LEU A 278 22.81 -1.75 7.63
N LYS A 279 23.18 -2.34 6.48
CA LYS A 279 24.09 -3.52 6.44
C LYS A 279 25.46 -3.26 7.05
N ALA A 280 25.92 -2.01 7.04
CA ALA A 280 27.21 -1.58 7.60
C ALA A 280 27.06 -0.88 8.95
N ALA A 281 25.92 -1.03 9.63
CA ALA A 281 25.71 -0.49 10.97
C ALA A 281 26.41 -1.37 12.00
N GLU A 282 27.26 -0.75 12.82
CA GLU A 282 28.07 -1.43 13.84
C GLU A 282 27.52 -1.21 15.26
N THR A 283 26.66 -0.22 15.42
CA THR A 283 26.06 0.15 16.71
C THR A 283 24.54 0.05 16.66
N ALA A 284 23.90 -0.04 17.82
CA ALA A 284 22.45 0.00 17.97
C ALA A 284 21.87 1.24 17.27
N LEU A 285 20.67 1.09 16.70
CA LEU A 285 19.98 2.18 16.05
C LEU A 285 19.27 3.06 17.07
N THR A 286 19.36 4.37 16.85
CA THR A 286 18.71 5.37 17.71
C THR A 286 17.90 6.36 16.88
N LEU A 287 16.83 6.86 17.50
CA LEU A 287 15.99 7.93 17.02
C LEU A 287 15.81 8.94 18.14
N ASN A 288 16.32 10.16 17.95
CA ASN A 288 16.38 11.19 19.00
C ASN A 288 17.01 10.71 20.33
N GLY A 289 18.03 9.83 20.25
CA GLY A 289 18.72 9.27 21.41
C GLY A 289 18.03 8.06 22.05
N SER A 290 16.82 7.69 21.64
CA SER A 290 16.09 6.50 22.10
C SER A 290 16.25 5.33 21.14
N PRO A 291 16.11 4.06 21.61
CA PRO A 291 16.18 2.89 20.75
C PRO A 291 15.11 2.90 19.66
N VAL A 292 15.50 2.43 18.47
CA VAL A 292 14.58 2.18 17.33
C VAL A 292 14.92 0.86 16.68
N GLU A 293 13.89 0.09 16.34
CA GLU A 293 13.98 -1.16 15.59
C GLU A 293 13.41 -0.97 14.21
N ILE A 294 14.09 -1.51 13.18
CA ILE A 294 13.57 -1.59 11.82
C ILE A 294 12.86 -2.93 11.70
N MET A 295 11.58 -2.88 11.38
CA MET A 295 10.77 -4.08 11.17
C MET A 295 11.27 -4.82 9.94
N ASN A 296 11.36 -6.14 10.06
CA ASN A 296 11.47 -6.98 8.86
C ASN A 296 10.20 -6.75 8.04
N ALA A 297 10.39 -6.53 6.77
CA ALA A 297 9.25 -6.28 5.91
C ALA A 297 8.36 -7.53 5.80
N VAL A 298 7.13 -7.30 5.36
CA VAL A 298 6.17 -8.33 4.95
C VAL A 298 6.89 -9.43 4.15
N ASP A 299 6.55 -10.70 4.35
CA ASP A 299 7.16 -11.87 3.74
C ASP A 299 7.63 -11.65 2.29
N GLY A 300 8.93 -11.78 2.04
CA GLY A 300 9.54 -11.55 0.72
C GLY A 300 10.21 -10.19 0.52
N LEU A 301 10.20 -9.29 1.50
CA LEU A 301 10.86 -7.98 1.40
C LEU A 301 12.34 -7.98 1.81
N ASP A 302 12.91 -9.12 2.20
CA ASP A 302 14.29 -9.23 2.70
C ASP A 302 15.33 -9.64 1.64
N ASN A 303 15.04 -9.52 0.36
CA ASN A 303 15.99 -9.79 -0.74
C ASN A 303 16.61 -8.53 -1.30
#